data_e70574d878f263bc6271aeeda876f97f
#
_entry.id   e70574d878f263bc6271aeeda876f97f
#
_cell.length_a   1.000
_cell.length_b   1.000
_cell.length_c   1.000
_cell.angle_alpha   90.00
_cell.angle_beta   90.00
_cell.angle_gamma   90.00
#
_symmetry.space_group_name_H-M   'P 1'
#
loop_
_entity.id
_entity.type
_entity.pdbx_description
1 polymer ?
#
loop_
_entity_poly.entity_id
_entity_poly.type
_entity_poly.pdbx_seq_one_letter_code
_entity_poly.pdbx_strand_id
1 'polypeptide(L)'
;VSISNSKPKNTPNANHNPSDPDHSMSAASLFSEESTSTQKLMQEPSEDQATSDKLSFVHDAVLLQEAVAAVLGVKALPKQTDDESQNSLQASGIYVDATFGRGGHSRLLLSQLADDATLIVFDKDPTAISVARKLANSDSRVKVVHDSFATLTDSLAAMGITQVDGLMADLGISSPQIDDGSRGFSF
;
A
#
# COMPACT_ATOMS: atom_id res chain seq x y z
N VAL A 1 -26.68 -44.77 11.43
CA VAL A 1 -27.99 -44.10 11.61
C VAL A 1 -28.05 -42.99 10.57
N SER A 2 -28.85 -43.24 9.54
CA SER A 2 -29.25 -42.31 8.49
C SER A 2 -30.28 -41.35 9.03
N ILE A 3 -30.16 -40.05 8.73
CA ILE A 3 -31.31 -39.16 8.72
C ILE A 3 -31.22 -38.22 7.53
N SER A 4 -32.20 -38.32 6.73
CA SER A 4 -32.69 -37.70 5.53
C SER A 4 -32.87 -36.17 5.59
N ASN A 5 -32.53 -35.59 4.54
CA ASN A 5 -33.10 -34.62 3.61
C ASN A 5 -34.44 -33.96 3.98
N SER A 6 -34.49 -32.67 4.01
CA SER A 6 -35.65 -31.90 3.52
C SER A 6 -35.32 -30.44 3.21
N LYS A 7 -35.49 -30.15 1.96
CA LYS A 7 -35.52 -28.86 1.27
C LYS A 7 -36.94 -28.28 1.41
N PRO A 8 -37.13 -26.99 1.56
CA PRO A 8 -38.38 -26.38 1.11
C PRO A 8 -38.17 -25.44 -0.09
N LYS A 9 -39.22 -25.46 -0.84
CA LYS A 9 -39.48 -24.97 -2.19
C LYS A 9 -39.61 -23.46 -2.30
N ASN A 10 -39.29 -23.02 -3.51
CA ASN A 10 -39.71 -21.80 -4.19
C ASN A 10 -41.21 -21.48 -4.07
N THR A 11 -41.52 -20.19 -4.05
CA THR A 11 -42.39 -19.61 -5.10
C THR A 11 -42.31 -18.09 -5.11
N PRO A 12 -42.57 -17.46 -6.28
CA PRO A 12 -42.31 -16.05 -6.56
C PRO A 12 -43.55 -15.18 -6.46
N ASN A 13 -43.42 -13.90 -6.31
CA ASN A 13 -44.50 -13.02 -6.75
C ASN A 13 -43.96 -11.73 -7.40
N ALA A 14 -44.64 -11.45 -8.46
CA ALA A 14 -44.39 -10.48 -9.51
C ALA A 14 -45.13 -9.15 -9.23
N ASN A 15 -44.74 -8.17 -10.07
CA ASN A 15 -45.52 -7.03 -10.53
C ASN A 15 -45.54 -5.77 -9.63
N HIS A 16 -45.04 -4.65 -10.07
CA HIS A 16 -45.72 -3.72 -10.97
C HIS A 16 -44.82 -2.49 -11.28
N ASN A 17 -44.62 -2.27 -12.54
CA ASN A 17 -44.33 -0.95 -13.14
C ASN A 17 -45.70 -0.45 -13.63
N PRO A 18 -46.05 0.83 -13.77
CA PRO A 18 -45.54 1.67 -14.84
C PRO A 18 -45.52 3.20 -14.62
N SER A 19 -44.96 3.84 -15.58
CA SER A 19 -45.32 5.12 -16.25
C SER A 19 -44.49 6.35 -15.95
N ASP A 20 -43.68 6.68 -16.94
CA ASP A 20 -43.43 8.04 -17.47
C ASP A 20 -44.75 8.74 -17.89
N PRO A 21 -44.79 10.06 -18.04
CA PRO A 21 -44.20 10.77 -19.17
C PRO A 21 -43.72 12.23 -18.92
N ASP A 22 -42.65 12.61 -19.64
CA ASP A 22 -42.60 13.54 -20.78
C ASP A 22 -43.15 14.97 -20.57
N HIS A 23 -42.27 15.94 -20.83
CA HIS A 23 -42.46 17.23 -21.51
C HIS A 23 -41.14 18.03 -21.39
N SER A 24 -40.32 18.09 -22.39
CA SER A 24 -40.30 18.81 -23.67
C SER A 24 -40.27 20.33 -23.56
N MET A 25 -39.30 20.84 -24.30
CA MET A 25 -39.24 22.17 -25.01
C MET A 25 -38.81 23.38 -24.18
N SER A 26 -37.98 24.26 -24.61
CA SER A 26 -37.46 24.72 -25.91
C SER A 26 -36.88 26.13 -25.76
N ALA A 27 -35.86 26.37 -26.55
CA ALA A 27 -35.52 27.60 -27.26
C ALA A 27 -34.93 28.79 -26.46
N ALA A 28 -33.71 29.12 -26.71
CA ALA A 28 -33.15 29.95 -27.80
C ALA A 28 -33.39 31.44 -27.65
N SER A 29 -32.36 32.18 -27.65
CA SER A 29 -31.88 33.21 -28.56
C SER A 29 -31.02 34.27 -27.83
N LEU A 30 -29.80 34.41 -28.30
CA LEU A 30 -29.30 35.52 -29.11
C LEU A 30 -29.43 36.90 -28.45
N PHE A 31 -28.33 37.52 -28.13
CA PHE A 31 -27.90 38.78 -28.76
C PHE A 31 -26.47 39.15 -28.32
N SER A 32 -25.68 39.40 -29.29
CA SER A 32 -24.51 40.18 -29.59
C SER A 32 -24.41 41.52 -28.86
N GLU A 33 -23.25 41.97 -28.60
CA GLU A 33 -22.42 43.00 -29.21
C GLU A 33 -21.50 43.68 -28.17
N GLU A 34 -20.26 43.64 -28.55
CA GLU A 34 -19.23 44.66 -28.59
C GLU A 34 -19.35 45.89 -27.68
N SER A 35 -18.30 46.12 -26.94
CA SER A 35 -17.63 47.44 -26.98
C SER A 35 -16.21 47.37 -26.37
N THR A 36 -15.29 47.69 -27.20
CA THR A 36 -13.92 48.08 -27.05
C THR A 36 -13.72 49.15 -25.98
N SER A 37 -12.76 48.99 -25.08
CA SER A 37 -11.93 50.11 -24.65
C SER A 37 -10.67 49.65 -23.93
N THR A 38 -9.60 50.02 -24.50
CA THR A 38 -8.19 50.07 -24.16
C THR A 38 -7.93 50.74 -22.81
N GLN A 39 -7.19 50.05 -21.92
CA GLN A 39 -6.24 50.67 -20.99
C GLN A 39 -5.25 49.63 -20.54
N LYS A 40 -4.11 49.61 -21.11
CA LYS A 40 -2.78 50.11 -20.75
C LYS A 40 -2.26 49.59 -19.40
N LEU A 41 -1.27 48.73 -19.55
CA LEU A 41 -0.08 48.51 -18.71
C LEU A 41 -0.16 48.92 -17.23
N MET A 42 -0.13 47.94 -16.37
CA MET A 42 0.85 47.93 -15.28
C MET A 42 1.38 46.51 -15.15
N GLN A 43 2.62 46.36 -15.54
CA GLN A 43 3.46 45.19 -15.30
C GLN A 43 3.88 45.29 -13.83
N GLU A 44 3.35 44.42 -12.99
CA GLU A 44 3.95 44.19 -11.69
C GLU A 44 4.92 43.03 -11.82
N PRO A 45 6.04 43.03 -11.05
CA PRO A 45 7.15 42.12 -11.26
C PRO A 45 6.76 40.71 -10.81
N SER A 46 7.19 39.76 -11.61
CA SER A 46 7.22 38.34 -11.32
C SER A 46 7.81 38.10 -9.94
N GLU A 47 6.96 37.73 -9.00
CA GLU A 47 7.41 37.12 -7.77
C GLU A 47 7.95 35.72 -8.08
N ASP A 48 9.17 35.59 -7.71
CA ASP A 48 10.04 34.44 -7.67
C ASP A 48 9.32 33.09 -7.59
N GLN A 49 9.64 32.26 -8.55
CA GLN A 49 9.60 30.83 -8.43
C GLN A 49 10.42 30.42 -7.19
N ALA A 50 9.78 30.40 -6.04
CA ALA A 50 10.24 29.65 -4.92
C ALA A 50 10.18 28.17 -5.33
N THR A 51 11.26 27.67 -5.90
CA THR A 51 11.57 26.27 -5.98
C THR A 51 11.49 25.73 -4.57
N SER A 52 10.35 25.19 -4.20
CA SER A 52 10.25 24.34 -3.04
C SER A 52 11.06 23.08 -3.34
N ASP A 53 12.35 23.13 -3.07
CA ASP A 53 13.16 21.96 -2.79
C ASP A 53 12.51 21.27 -1.59
N LYS A 54 11.50 20.47 -1.88
CA LYS A 54 11.09 19.40 -1.00
C LYS A 54 12.28 18.46 -0.94
N LEU A 55 13.20 18.72 -0.01
CA LEU A 55 14.11 17.74 0.53
C LEU A 55 13.21 16.56 0.95
N SER A 56 13.00 15.62 0.06
CA SER A 56 12.51 14.31 0.41
C SER A 56 13.64 13.71 1.26
N PHE A 57 13.48 13.77 2.57
CA PHE A 57 14.25 12.93 3.47
C PHE A 57 13.95 11.49 3.07
N VAL A 58 14.77 10.96 2.17
CA VAL A 58 14.86 9.52 1.93
C VAL A 58 15.53 8.98 3.19
N HIS A 59 14.72 8.55 4.13
CA HIS A 59 15.20 7.76 5.25
C HIS A 59 15.62 6.41 4.69
N ASP A 60 16.91 6.26 4.39
CA ASP A 60 17.46 4.94 4.11
C ASP A 60 17.33 4.10 5.39
N ALA A 61 16.66 2.96 5.25
CA ALA A 61 16.54 2.03 6.36
C ALA A 61 17.94 1.57 6.79
N VAL A 62 18.20 1.59 8.08
CA VAL A 62 19.51 1.20 8.64
C VAL A 62 19.78 -0.27 8.30
N LEU A 63 20.99 -0.57 7.79
CA LEU A 63 21.43 -1.92 7.45
C LEU A 63 20.50 -2.68 6.48
N LEU A 64 19.88 -1.95 5.56
CA LEU A 64 18.84 -2.47 4.66
C LEU A 64 19.30 -3.72 3.89
N GLN A 65 20.49 -3.66 3.28
CA GLN A 65 21.05 -4.75 2.46
C GLN A 65 21.48 -5.93 3.34
N GLU A 66 22.13 -5.64 4.45
CA GLU A 66 22.67 -6.62 5.38
C GLU A 66 21.56 -7.39 6.09
N ALA A 67 20.49 -6.69 6.51
CA ALA A 67 19.36 -7.32 7.17
C ALA A 67 18.63 -8.28 6.21
N VAL A 68 18.36 -7.85 4.98
CA VAL A 68 17.69 -8.70 3.99
C VAL A 68 18.59 -9.87 3.58
N ALA A 69 19.91 -9.66 3.40
CA ALA A 69 20.84 -10.76 3.13
C ALA A 69 20.85 -11.81 4.27
N ALA A 70 20.84 -11.34 5.52
CA ALA A 70 20.80 -12.21 6.68
C ALA A 70 19.51 -13.04 6.76
N VAL A 71 18.35 -12.40 6.48
CA VAL A 71 17.04 -13.08 6.44
C VAL A 71 17.00 -14.16 5.38
N LEU A 72 17.64 -13.92 4.22
CA LEU A 72 17.76 -14.88 3.12
C LEU A 72 18.87 -15.90 3.31
N GLY A 73 19.65 -15.83 4.41
CA GLY A 73 20.74 -16.76 4.69
C GLY A 73 21.94 -16.61 3.74
N VAL A 74 22.13 -15.46 3.11
CA VAL A 74 23.22 -15.18 2.17
C VAL A 74 24.20 -14.15 2.74
N LYS A 75 25.45 -14.17 2.25
CA LYS A 75 26.47 -13.21 2.71
C LYS A 75 26.25 -11.79 2.20
N ALA A 76 25.69 -11.67 1.01
CA ALA A 76 25.36 -10.40 0.38
C ALA A 76 24.29 -10.64 -0.69
N LEU A 77 23.51 -9.60 -0.97
CA LEU A 77 22.55 -9.62 -2.08
C LEU A 77 23.28 -9.45 -3.43
N PRO A 78 22.66 -9.92 -4.53
CA PRO A 78 23.16 -9.67 -5.87
C PRO A 78 23.37 -8.17 -6.11
N LYS A 79 24.46 -7.83 -6.79
CA LYS A 79 24.63 -6.45 -7.25
C LYS A 79 23.65 -6.18 -8.37
N GLN A 80 23.04 -5.01 -8.34
CA GLN A 80 22.19 -4.58 -9.46
C GLN A 80 23.04 -4.48 -10.72
N THR A 81 22.64 -5.17 -11.77
CA THR A 81 23.21 -5.14 -13.10
C THR A 81 22.13 -4.77 -14.11
N ASP A 82 22.53 -4.42 -15.33
CA ASP A 82 21.59 -4.13 -16.42
C ASP A 82 20.77 -5.36 -16.84
N ASP A 83 21.21 -6.56 -16.46
CA ASP A 83 20.46 -7.81 -16.62
C ASP A 83 19.61 -8.06 -15.39
N GLU A 84 18.34 -7.68 -15.46
CA GLU A 84 17.36 -7.81 -14.38
C GLU A 84 17.21 -9.26 -13.88
N SER A 85 17.47 -10.25 -14.74
CA SER A 85 17.33 -11.68 -14.39
C SER A 85 18.37 -12.12 -13.34
N GLN A 86 19.48 -11.40 -13.21
CA GLN A 86 20.55 -11.69 -12.26
C GLN A 86 20.43 -10.88 -10.95
N ASN A 87 19.46 -9.99 -10.86
CA ASN A 87 19.32 -9.06 -9.75
C ASN A 87 18.50 -9.63 -8.58
N SER A 88 17.95 -10.84 -8.71
CA SER A 88 17.13 -11.50 -7.71
C SER A 88 17.61 -12.90 -7.41
N LEU A 89 17.57 -13.28 -6.11
CA LEU A 89 17.90 -14.62 -5.65
C LEU A 89 16.82 -15.65 -5.97
N GLN A 90 15.62 -15.21 -6.34
CA GLN A 90 14.45 -16.05 -6.57
C GLN A 90 14.20 -17.02 -5.40
N ALA A 91 14.31 -16.50 -4.18
CA ALA A 91 14.16 -17.30 -2.96
C ALA A 91 12.68 -17.65 -2.74
N SER A 92 12.36 -18.93 -2.71
CA SER A 92 11.05 -19.46 -2.32
C SER A 92 10.92 -19.55 -0.80
N GLY A 93 9.69 -19.69 -0.30
CA GLY A 93 9.42 -19.90 1.12
C GLY A 93 8.54 -18.81 1.74
N ILE A 94 8.46 -18.84 3.06
CA ILE A 94 7.63 -17.93 3.87
C ILE A 94 8.53 -17.03 4.71
N TYR A 95 8.40 -15.76 4.51
CA TYR A 95 9.18 -14.72 5.18
C TYR A 95 8.27 -13.80 5.99
N VAL A 96 8.81 -13.27 7.08
CA VAL A 96 8.07 -12.36 7.97
C VAL A 96 8.87 -11.09 8.19
N ASP A 97 8.21 -9.95 7.99
CA ASP A 97 8.63 -8.64 8.48
C ASP A 97 7.71 -8.26 9.64
N ALA A 98 8.25 -8.34 10.86
CA ALA A 98 7.47 -8.12 12.09
C ALA A 98 7.26 -6.64 12.42
N THR A 99 7.86 -5.72 11.64
CA THR A 99 7.89 -4.28 11.86
C THR A 99 7.95 -3.53 10.54
N PHE A 100 6.86 -3.59 9.77
CA PHE A 100 6.83 -3.11 8.39
C PHE A 100 7.26 -1.65 8.21
N GLY A 101 6.79 -0.75 9.10
CA GLY A 101 7.10 0.68 9.05
C GLY A 101 6.76 1.33 7.71
N ARG A 102 7.76 1.81 6.99
CA ARG A 102 7.61 2.36 5.62
C ARG A 102 7.78 1.31 4.52
N GLY A 103 8.13 0.08 4.87
CA GLY A 103 8.28 -1.07 3.97
C GLY A 103 9.57 -1.06 3.15
N GLY A 104 10.62 -0.40 3.60
CA GLY A 104 11.92 -0.40 2.91
C GLY A 104 12.50 -1.81 2.84
N HIS A 105 12.64 -2.48 4.00
CA HIS A 105 13.11 -3.85 4.10
C HIS A 105 12.22 -4.82 3.35
N SER A 106 10.89 -4.71 3.53
CA SER A 106 9.92 -5.56 2.84
C SER A 106 10.01 -5.47 1.32
N ARG A 107 10.18 -4.29 0.74
CA ARG A 107 10.30 -4.13 -0.71
C ARG A 107 11.60 -4.71 -1.24
N LEU A 108 12.71 -4.49 -0.53
CA LEU A 108 13.98 -5.10 -0.92
C LEU A 108 13.91 -6.63 -0.81
N LEU A 109 13.32 -7.15 0.26
CA LEU A 109 13.11 -8.59 0.41
C LEU A 109 12.27 -9.15 -0.74
N LEU A 110 11.13 -8.54 -1.07
CA LEU A 110 10.27 -8.94 -2.18
C LEU A 110 10.99 -8.99 -3.53
N SER A 111 11.92 -8.07 -3.77
CA SER A 111 12.71 -8.08 -5.00
C SER A 111 13.64 -9.29 -5.12
N GLN A 112 13.89 -9.99 -4.01
CA GLN A 112 14.74 -11.18 -3.95
C GLN A 112 13.94 -12.48 -3.90
N LEU A 113 12.62 -12.40 -3.75
CA LEU A 113 11.74 -13.57 -3.61
C LEU A 113 11.22 -14.06 -4.96
N ALA A 114 11.03 -15.37 -5.07
CA ALA A 114 10.36 -16.02 -6.18
C ALA A 114 8.84 -15.77 -6.17
N ASP A 115 8.17 -16.08 -7.27
CA ASP A 115 6.72 -15.87 -7.43
C ASP A 115 5.87 -16.73 -6.47
N ASP A 116 6.39 -17.88 -6.05
CA ASP A 116 5.74 -18.81 -5.11
C ASP A 116 5.98 -18.48 -3.64
N ALA A 117 6.84 -17.51 -3.36
CA ALA A 117 7.12 -17.11 -1.99
C ALA A 117 5.96 -16.33 -1.36
N THR A 118 5.95 -16.25 -0.03
CA THR A 118 5.01 -15.43 0.73
C THR A 118 5.75 -14.51 1.68
N LEU A 119 5.42 -13.24 1.69
CA LEU A 119 5.87 -12.26 2.67
C LEU A 119 4.71 -11.83 3.55
N ILE A 120 4.83 -12.08 4.86
CA ILE A 120 3.84 -11.67 5.85
C ILE A 120 4.40 -10.46 6.59
N VAL A 121 3.67 -9.35 6.56
CA VAL A 121 4.11 -8.11 7.19
C VAL A 121 3.19 -7.73 8.34
N PHE A 122 3.80 -7.40 9.47
CA PHE A 122 3.12 -6.96 10.68
C PHE A 122 3.40 -5.49 10.94
N ASP A 123 2.40 -4.78 11.36
CA ASP A 123 2.55 -3.49 12.04
C ASP A 123 1.30 -3.19 12.86
N LYS A 124 1.47 -2.43 13.94
CA LYS A 124 0.36 -1.90 14.75
C LYS A 124 -0.04 -0.48 14.37
N ASP A 125 0.82 0.23 13.62
CA ASP A 125 0.57 1.60 13.18
C ASP A 125 -0.38 1.63 11.98
N PRO A 126 -1.56 2.25 12.08
CA PRO A 126 -2.50 2.35 10.97
C PRO A 126 -1.89 2.99 9.72
N THR A 127 -0.94 3.92 9.88
CA THR A 127 -0.24 4.58 8.77
C THR A 127 0.64 3.58 8.01
N ALA A 128 1.44 2.79 8.74
CA ALA A 128 2.25 1.72 8.16
C ALA A 128 1.36 0.67 7.47
N ILE A 129 0.27 0.27 8.09
CA ILE A 129 -0.70 -0.68 7.53
C ILE A 129 -1.35 -0.16 6.24
N SER A 130 -1.63 1.14 6.15
CA SER A 130 -2.13 1.73 4.90
C SER A 130 -1.13 1.55 3.75
N VAL A 131 0.16 1.72 4.02
CA VAL A 131 1.24 1.50 3.03
C VAL A 131 1.39 0.01 2.71
N ALA A 132 1.35 -0.86 3.72
CA ALA A 132 1.43 -2.32 3.54
C ALA A 132 0.28 -2.86 2.67
N ARG A 133 -0.94 -2.37 2.87
CA ARG A 133 -2.10 -2.74 2.04
C ARG A 133 -1.95 -2.32 0.59
N LYS A 134 -1.36 -1.14 0.32
CA LYS A 134 -1.05 -0.72 -1.06
C LYS A 134 -0.05 -1.66 -1.71
N LEU A 135 0.97 -2.09 -0.96
CA LEU A 135 1.94 -3.08 -1.44
C LEU A 135 1.26 -4.42 -1.73
N ALA A 136 0.41 -4.93 -0.83
CA ALA A 136 -0.33 -6.17 -1.02
C ALA A 136 -1.30 -6.13 -2.21
N ASN A 137 -1.84 -4.96 -2.55
CA ASN A 137 -2.69 -4.80 -3.74
C ASN A 137 -1.87 -4.87 -5.05
N SER A 138 -0.58 -4.56 -5.01
CA SER A 138 0.31 -4.62 -6.18
C SER A 138 1.11 -5.93 -6.27
N ASP A 139 1.22 -6.68 -5.17
CA ASP A 139 1.99 -7.93 -5.12
C ASP A 139 1.25 -8.98 -4.28
N SER A 140 0.76 -10.02 -4.95
CA SER A 140 -0.05 -11.10 -4.35
C SER A 140 0.70 -11.95 -3.33
N ARG A 141 2.03 -11.90 -3.31
CA ARG A 141 2.89 -12.58 -2.34
C ARG A 141 2.78 -11.96 -0.94
N VAL A 142 2.30 -10.72 -0.83
CA VAL A 142 2.24 -9.97 0.44
C VAL A 142 0.95 -10.23 1.19
N LYS A 143 1.06 -10.60 2.45
CA LYS A 143 -0.05 -10.72 3.41
C LYS A 143 0.16 -9.73 4.55
N VAL A 144 -0.89 -8.97 4.89
CA VAL A 144 -0.81 -7.90 5.90
C VAL A 144 -1.54 -8.31 7.17
N VAL A 145 -0.86 -8.21 8.29
CA VAL A 145 -1.41 -8.40 9.64
C VAL A 145 -1.36 -7.07 10.37
N HIS A 146 -2.52 -6.52 10.69
CA HIS A 146 -2.63 -5.28 11.47
C HIS A 146 -2.66 -5.62 12.95
N ASP A 147 -1.53 -5.95 13.48
CA ASP A 147 -1.37 -6.28 14.90
C ASP A 147 0.09 -6.11 15.35
N SER A 148 0.33 -6.27 16.64
CA SER A 148 1.67 -6.35 17.20
C SER A 148 2.35 -7.68 16.84
N PHE A 149 3.64 -7.66 16.63
CA PHE A 149 4.42 -8.90 16.49
C PHE A 149 4.32 -9.83 17.73
N ALA A 150 3.79 -9.33 18.85
CA ALA A 150 3.50 -10.17 20.02
C ALA A 150 2.48 -11.27 19.71
N THR A 151 1.61 -11.07 18.72
CA THR A 151 0.62 -12.07 18.25
C THR A 151 1.11 -12.92 17.09
N LEU A 152 2.39 -12.84 16.77
CA LEU A 152 2.99 -13.50 15.59
C LEU A 152 2.65 -15.01 15.53
N THR A 153 2.87 -15.73 16.62
CA THR A 153 2.62 -17.17 16.69
C THR A 153 1.15 -17.50 16.41
N ASP A 154 0.23 -16.78 17.04
CA ASP A 154 -1.21 -17.02 16.88
C ASP A 154 -1.69 -16.64 15.48
N SER A 155 -1.18 -15.53 14.94
CA SER A 155 -1.50 -15.07 13.60
C SER A 155 -1.03 -16.03 12.52
N LEU A 156 0.21 -16.55 12.64
CA LEU A 156 0.75 -17.56 11.72
C LEU A 156 -0.03 -18.88 11.83
N ALA A 157 -0.33 -19.32 13.06
CA ALA A 157 -1.12 -20.54 13.28
C ALA A 157 -2.53 -20.43 12.67
N ALA A 158 -3.18 -19.27 12.77
CA ALA A 158 -4.48 -19.01 12.14
C ALA A 158 -4.42 -19.08 10.60
N MET A 159 -3.24 -18.82 10.00
CA MET A 159 -2.98 -19.00 8.56
C MET A 159 -2.55 -20.43 8.19
N GLY A 160 -2.45 -21.36 9.17
CA GLY A 160 -1.95 -22.72 8.95
C GLY A 160 -0.43 -22.80 8.79
N ILE A 161 0.30 -21.75 9.17
CA ILE A 161 1.75 -21.64 9.02
C ILE A 161 2.41 -22.06 10.35
N THR A 162 3.23 -23.09 10.30
CA THR A 162 3.94 -23.64 11.47
C THR A 162 5.43 -23.33 11.45
N GLN A 163 5.98 -22.94 10.29
CA GLN A 163 7.39 -22.62 10.10
C GLN A 163 7.52 -21.47 9.11
N VAL A 164 8.57 -20.67 9.27
CA VAL A 164 8.96 -19.61 8.36
C VAL A 164 10.45 -19.77 8.00
N ASP A 165 10.82 -19.37 6.80
CA ASP A 165 12.20 -19.49 6.29
C ASP A 165 13.07 -18.33 6.75
N GLY A 166 12.45 -17.16 7.00
CA GLY A 166 13.14 -16.01 7.54
C GLY A 166 12.22 -15.05 8.26
N LEU A 167 12.76 -14.39 9.29
CA LEU A 167 12.05 -13.36 10.06
C LEU A 167 12.98 -12.20 10.34
N MET A 168 12.48 -10.99 10.17
CA MET A 168 13.16 -9.78 10.59
C MET A 168 12.24 -8.94 11.48
N ALA A 169 12.86 -8.20 12.40
CA ALA A 169 12.20 -7.22 13.26
C ALA A 169 13.16 -6.06 13.52
N ASP A 170 12.75 -4.87 13.14
CA ASP A 170 13.44 -3.62 13.45
C ASP A 170 12.75 -2.98 14.65
N LEU A 171 13.32 -3.18 15.83
CA LEU A 171 12.69 -2.81 17.09
C LEU A 171 13.09 -1.38 17.48
N GLY A 172 12.12 -0.50 17.54
CA GLY A 172 12.36 0.90 17.89
C GLY A 172 11.14 1.79 17.69
N ILE A 173 11.42 3.07 17.46
CA ILE A 173 10.43 4.08 17.13
C ILE A 173 10.67 4.48 15.66
N SER A 174 9.63 4.48 14.86
CA SER A 174 9.75 4.91 13.47
C SER A 174 9.85 6.43 13.35
N SER A 175 10.61 6.94 12.36
CA SER A 175 10.73 8.38 12.13
C SER A 175 9.38 9.11 12.04
N PRO A 176 8.34 8.60 11.35
CA PRO A 176 7.03 9.23 11.35
C PRO A 176 6.37 9.36 12.73
N GLN A 177 6.75 8.51 13.69
CA GLN A 177 6.25 8.62 15.06
C GLN A 177 6.91 9.76 15.82
N ILE A 178 8.19 10.04 15.53
CA ILE A 178 8.94 11.14 16.15
C ILE A 178 8.57 12.47 15.48
N ASP A 179 8.47 12.49 14.16
CA ASP A 179 8.27 13.70 13.35
C ASP A 179 6.87 14.31 13.53
N ASP A 180 5.88 13.50 13.88
CA ASP A 180 4.51 13.95 14.13
C ASP A 180 4.28 14.14 15.64
N GLY A 181 4.44 15.37 16.11
CA GLY A 181 4.24 15.74 17.52
C GLY A 181 2.85 15.43 18.07
N SER A 182 1.82 15.30 17.20
CA SER A 182 0.46 14.93 17.61
C SER A 182 0.36 13.48 18.09
N ARG A 183 1.34 12.64 17.78
CA ARG A 183 1.40 11.22 18.15
C ARG A 183 2.00 10.98 19.55
N GLY A 184 2.47 12.02 20.22
CA GLY A 184 2.95 11.95 21.60
C GLY A 184 4.33 11.34 21.79
N PHE A 185 5.12 11.17 20.73
CA PHE A 185 6.51 10.69 20.78
C PHE A 185 7.55 11.82 20.68
N SER A 186 7.09 13.06 20.47
CA SER A 186 7.92 14.27 20.42
C SER A 186 7.90 15.00 21.76
N PHE A 187 9.03 15.58 22.15
CA PHE A 187 9.15 16.43 23.33
C PHE A 187 8.73 17.87 23.03
#